data_1fc69d19e40a968ced4dc5e85eec892b
#
_entry.id   1fc69d19e40a968ced4dc5e85eec892b
#
_cell.length_a   1.000
_cell.length_b   1.000
_cell.length_c   1.000
_cell.angle_alpha   90.00
_cell.angle_beta   90.00
_cell.angle_gamma   90.00
#
_symmetry.space_group_name_H-M   'P 1'
#
loop_
_entity.id
_entity.type
_entity.pdbx_description
1 polymer ?
#
loop_
_entity_poly.entity_id
_entity_poly.type
_entity_poly.pdbx_seq_one_letter_code
_entity_poly.pdbx_strand_id
1 'polypeptide(L)'
;SSDLLFAPVLIWLLPESVRFLVVKRAPAERIRRIMQRLYPGQIPDEAEFSLPAQPVQANAMRIVLSRQYRFGSMMLWLVYFMGLFLVYLLGSWLPTLVKEVGLTVGQAAVMTAMYQAGGTLGSLFAGWLMDRINPHRALGLIYAVGGLFTMAMGYAAASFALICLLAFISGACLNGANTGMNALSAR
;
A
#
# COMPACT_ATOMS: atom_id res chain seq x y z
N SER A 1 -10.51 -18.17 11.18
CA SER A 1 -9.77 -19.45 11.27
C SER A 1 -9.14 -19.89 9.95
N SER A 2 -9.54 -19.31 8.81
CA SER A 2 -8.98 -19.67 7.49
C SER A 2 -7.53 -19.20 7.32
N ASP A 3 -7.14 -18.10 7.96
CA ASP A 3 -5.81 -17.49 7.83
C ASP A 3 -4.71 -18.38 8.41
N LEU A 4 -5.03 -19.20 9.43
CA LEU A 4 -4.10 -20.14 10.03
C LEU A 4 -3.72 -21.31 9.11
N LEU A 5 -4.56 -21.64 8.12
CA LEU A 5 -4.26 -22.68 7.13
C LEU A 5 -3.35 -22.15 6.00
N PHE A 6 -3.38 -20.85 5.71
CA PHE A 6 -2.51 -20.23 4.72
C PHE A 6 -1.08 -20.02 5.22
N ALA A 7 -0.90 -19.84 6.53
CA ALA A 7 0.43 -19.60 7.09
C ALA A 7 1.45 -20.72 6.78
N PRO A 8 1.16 -22.02 7.02
CA PRO A 8 2.10 -23.09 6.69
C PRO A 8 2.37 -23.23 5.18
N VAL A 9 1.34 -22.97 4.35
CA VAL A 9 1.50 -22.99 2.88
C VAL A 9 2.42 -21.87 2.43
N LEU A 10 2.28 -20.66 2.98
CA LEU A 10 3.15 -19.53 2.67
C LEU A 10 4.58 -19.78 3.16
N ILE A 11 4.77 -20.34 4.35
CA ILE A 11 6.10 -20.68 4.89
C ILE A 11 6.80 -21.72 4.00
N TRP A 12 6.04 -22.63 3.41
CA TRP A 12 6.60 -23.69 2.55
C TRP A 12 6.87 -23.23 1.11
N LEU A 13 6.03 -22.29 0.59
CA LEU A 13 6.12 -21.81 -0.78
C LEU A 13 7.07 -20.61 -0.94
N LEU A 14 7.19 -19.74 0.07
CA LEU A 14 8.04 -18.55 0.01
C LEU A 14 9.48 -18.90 0.44
N PRO A 15 10.46 -18.79 -0.47
CA PRO A 15 11.87 -18.91 -0.08
C PRO A 15 12.21 -17.78 0.90
N GLU A 16 12.97 -18.09 1.93
CA GLU A 16 13.47 -17.08 2.88
C GLU A 16 14.12 -15.92 2.12
N SER A 17 13.79 -14.69 2.51
CA SER A 17 14.35 -13.49 1.89
C SER A 17 15.88 -13.52 1.97
N VAL A 18 16.57 -13.34 0.84
CA VAL A 18 18.02 -13.26 0.75
C VAL A 18 18.57 -12.23 1.73
N ARG A 19 17.91 -11.09 1.87
CA ARG A 19 18.25 -10.04 2.83
C ARG A 19 18.24 -10.53 4.28
N PHE A 20 17.23 -11.32 4.65
CA PHE A 20 17.12 -11.92 5.98
C PHE A 20 18.25 -12.92 6.26
N LEU A 21 18.61 -13.74 5.26
CA LEU A 21 19.71 -14.70 5.37
C LEU A 21 21.07 -14.01 5.53
N VAL A 22 21.29 -12.90 4.83
CA VAL A 22 22.52 -12.10 4.98
C VAL A 22 22.58 -11.44 6.36
N VAL A 23 21.48 -10.86 6.86
CA VAL A 23 21.41 -10.31 8.23
C VAL A 23 21.69 -11.38 9.28
N LYS A 24 21.15 -12.59 9.09
CA LYS A 24 21.31 -13.72 10.01
C LYS A 24 22.68 -14.40 9.90
N ARG A 25 23.58 -13.89 9.04
CA ARG A 25 24.90 -14.48 8.76
C ARG A 25 24.81 -15.97 8.38
N ALA A 26 23.81 -16.32 7.59
CA ALA A 26 23.64 -17.68 7.10
C ALA A 26 24.86 -18.09 6.21
N PRO A 27 25.17 -19.39 6.09
CA PRO A 27 26.25 -19.86 5.24
C PRO A 27 26.13 -19.32 3.81
N ALA A 28 27.23 -18.80 3.27
CA ALA A 28 27.26 -18.16 1.94
C ALA A 28 26.72 -19.08 0.83
N GLU A 29 26.91 -20.39 0.97
CA GLU A 29 26.39 -21.39 0.02
C GLU A 29 24.86 -21.42 -0.05
N ARG A 30 24.16 -21.19 1.07
CA ARG A 30 22.69 -21.14 1.10
C ARG A 30 22.18 -19.90 0.39
N ILE A 31 22.83 -18.76 0.60
CA ILE A 31 22.52 -17.49 -0.07
C ILE A 31 22.79 -17.62 -1.56
N ARG A 32 23.94 -18.19 -1.94
CA ARG A 32 24.33 -18.40 -3.33
C ARG A 32 23.32 -19.28 -4.08
N ARG A 33 22.88 -20.39 -3.48
CA ARG A 33 21.89 -21.30 -4.10
C ARG A 33 20.57 -20.61 -4.39
N ILE A 34 20.11 -19.74 -3.53
CA ILE A 34 18.87 -18.95 -3.73
C ILE A 34 19.07 -17.90 -4.83
N MET A 35 20.22 -17.20 -4.79
CA MET A 35 20.56 -16.18 -5.77
C MET A 35 20.79 -16.77 -7.16
N GLN A 36 21.40 -17.92 -7.28
CA GLN A 36 21.57 -18.63 -8.56
C GLN A 36 20.23 -19.08 -9.18
N ARG A 37 19.22 -19.39 -8.33
CA ARG A 37 17.85 -19.66 -8.83
C ARG A 37 17.16 -18.41 -9.38
N LEU A 38 17.45 -17.25 -8.79
CA LEU A 38 16.84 -15.98 -9.19
C LEU A 38 17.56 -15.33 -10.38
N TYR A 39 18.88 -15.48 -10.45
CA TYR A 39 19.75 -14.89 -11.47
C TYR A 39 20.75 -15.92 -12.01
N PRO A 40 20.31 -16.85 -12.86
CA PRO A 40 21.18 -17.89 -13.39
C PRO A 40 22.32 -17.28 -14.22
N GLY A 41 23.56 -17.59 -13.84
CA GLY A 41 24.76 -17.22 -14.61
C GLY A 41 25.31 -15.80 -14.40
N GLN A 42 24.74 -14.98 -13.50
CA GLN A 42 25.21 -13.61 -13.27
C GLN A 42 26.05 -13.43 -11.99
N ILE A 43 26.24 -14.47 -11.20
CA ILE A 43 26.92 -14.36 -9.91
C ILE A 43 28.28 -15.04 -10.00
N PRO A 44 29.40 -14.29 -9.79
CA PRO A 44 30.74 -14.86 -9.70
C PRO A 44 30.84 -15.84 -8.53
N ASP A 45 31.64 -16.89 -8.71
CA ASP A 45 31.85 -17.93 -7.67
C ASP A 45 32.49 -17.40 -6.38
N GLU A 46 33.19 -16.27 -6.44
CA GLU A 46 33.84 -15.62 -5.30
C GLU A 46 33.04 -14.42 -4.75
N ALA A 47 31.76 -14.27 -5.09
CA ALA A 47 30.96 -13.13 -4.62
C ALA A 47 30.76 -13.18 -3.08
N GLU A 48 31.27 -12.17 -2.38
CA GLU A 48 30.94 -11.91 -0.98
C GLU A 48 29.58 -11.21 -0.88
N PHE A 49 28.67 -11.83 -0.14
CA PHE A 49 27.36 -11.27 0.11
C PHE A 49 27.38 -10.41 1.37
N SER A 50 27.59 -9.11 1.21
CA SER A 50 27.47 -8.14 2.29
C SER A 50 26.31 -7.18 2.01
N LEU A 51 25.53 -6.88 3.04
CA LEU A 51 24.62 -5.73 2.95
C LEU A 51 25.48 -4.46 3.06
N PRO A 52 25.23 -3.42 2.22
CA PRO A 52 25.83 -2.13 2.48
C PRO A 52 25.54 -1.77 3.93
N ALA A 53 26.60 -1.51 4.70
CA ALA A 53 26.49 -1.13 6.10
C ALA A 53 25.61 0.11 6.20
N GLN A 54 24.33 -0.08 6.47
CA GLN A 54 23.52 1.04 6.91
C GLN A 54 24.08 1.44 8.28
N PRO A 55 24.57 2.65 8.44
CA PRO A 55 24.98 3.11 9.75
C PRO A 55 23.77 2.89 10.67
N VAL A 56 23.93 2.06 11.69
CA VAL A 56 22.92 1.89 12.73
C VAL A 56 22.77 3.26 13.37
N GLN A 57 21.81 4.02 12.89
CA GLN A 57 21.57 5.37 13.36
C GLN A 57 20.91 5.20 14.73
N ALA A 58 21.72 5.29 15.77
CA ALA A 58 21.32 5.15 17.17
C ALA A 58 20.17 6.10 17.59
N ASN A 59 19.76 7.03 16.73
CA ASN A 59 18.70 8.02 16.99
C ASN A 59 17.88 8.34 15.72
N ALA A 60 17.24 7.34 15.10
CA ALA A 60 16.36 7.54 13.94
C ALA A 60 15.28 8.62 14.21
N MET A 61 14.69 8.65 15.43
CA MET A 61 13.74 9.68 15.86
C MET A 61 14.35 11.09 15.83
N ARG A 62 15.61 11.24 16.22
CA ARG A 62 16.29 12.55 16.23
C ARG A 62 16.54 13.07 14.82
N ILE A 63 16.76 12.19 13.87
CA ILE A 63 16.95 12.54 12.45
C ILE A 63 15.62 12.95 11.83
N VAL A 64 14.56 12.17 12.02
CA VAL A 64 13.21 12.46 11.52
C VAL A 64 12.69 13.80 12.07
N LEU A 65 13.00 14.13 13.34
CA LEU A 65 12.63 15.38 14.00
C LEU A 65 13.67 16.51 13.82
N SER A 66 14.77 16.27 13.11
CA SER A 66 15.77 17.30 12.86
C SER A 66 15.19 18.46 12.05
N ARG A 67 15.76 19.66 12.24
CA ARG A 67 15.28 20.90 11.58
C ARG A 67 15.18 20.76 10.05
N GLN A 68 16.01 19.91 9.46
CA GLN A 68 16.08 19.67 8.02
C GLN A 68 14.91 18.80 7.52
N TYR A 69 14.51 17.77 8.26
CA TYR A 69 13.49 16.80 7.84
C TYR A 69 12.13 16.98 8.53
N ARG A 70 12.07 17.81 9.57
CA ARG A 70 10.86 18.02 10.39
C ARG A 70 9.62 18.37 9.56
N PHE A 71 9.74 19.30 8.63
CA PHE A 71 8.61 19.73 7.82
C PHE A 71 8.13 18.60 6.90
N GLY A 72 9.05 17.89 6.22
CA GLY A 72 8.70 16.74 5.38
C GLY A 72 8.07 15.60 6.18
N SER A 73 8.60 15.29 7.36
CA SER A 73 8.07 14.26 8.24
C SER A 73 6.66 14.61 8.75
N MET A 74 6.43 15.86 9.15
CA MET A 74 5.10 16.32 9.59
C MET A 74 4.08 16.25 8.46
N MET A 75 4.46 16.68 7.24
CA MET A 75 3.59 16.59 6.07
C MET A 75 3.28 15.13 5.71
N LEU A 76 4.26 14.24 5.78
CA LEU A 76 4.08 12.81 5.55
C LEU A 76 3.11 12.20 6.57
N TRP A 77 3.26 12.52 7.84
CA TRP A 77 2.36 12.05 8.90
C TRP A 77 0.95 12.58 8.72
N LEU A 78 0.80 13.85 8.33
CA LEU A 78 -0.51 14.45 8.07
C LEU A 78 -1.21 13.77 6.90
N VAL A 79 -0.51 13.56 5.79
CA VAL A 79 -1.05 12.88 4.61
C VAL A 79 -1.43 11.44 4.94
N TYR A 80 -0.59 10.75 5.70
CA TYR A 80 -0.86 9.38 6.14
C TYR A 80 -2.08 9.29 7.06
N PHE A 81 -2.15 10.19 8.04
CA PHE A 81 -3.30 10.29 8.95
C PHE A 81 -4.59 10.58 8.20
N MET A 82 -4.60 11.57 7.31
CA MET A 82 -5.78 11.91 6.50
C MET A 82 -6.17 10.79 5.54
N GLY A 83 -5.18 10.12 4.94
CA GLY A 83 -5.43 8.96 4.08
C GLY A 83 -6.11 7.82 4.82
N LEU A 84 -5.58 7.42 5.98
CA LEU A 84 -6.18 6.40 6.83
C LEU A 84 -7.57 6.83 7.33
N PHE A 85 -7.70 8.09 7.78
CA PHE A 85 -8.97 8.63 8.25
C PHE A 85 -10.07 8.49 7.17
N LEU A 86 -9.78 8.89 5.93
CA LEU A 86 -10.73 8.76 4.82
C LEU A 86 -11.05 7.30 4.48
N VAL A 87 -10.05 6.42 4.46
CA VAL A 87 -10.27 4.99 4.19
C VAL A 87 -11.17 4.37 5.25
N TYR A 88 -10.90 4.62 6.53
CA TYR A 88 -11.72 4.09 7.63
C TYR A 88 -13.09 4.77 7.71
N LEU A 89 -13.16 6.08 7.49
CA LEU A 89 -14.43 6.80 7.47
C LEU A 89 -15.35 6.23 6.38
N LEU A 90 -14.88 6.18 5.13
CA LEU A 90 -15.68 5.64 4.04
C LEU A 90 -15.97 4.16 4.21
N GLY A 91 -14.98 3.36 4.60
CA GLY A 91 -15.17 1.92 4.79
C GLY A 91 -16.21 1.56 5.87
N SER A 92 -16.27 2.33 6.96
CA SER A 92 -17.15 2.06 8.10
C SER A 92 -18.48 2.79 8.01
N TRP A 93 -18.51 4.02 7.51
CA TRP A 93 -19.70 4.88 7.50
C TRP A 93 -20.49 4.82 6.19
N LEU A 94 -19.86 4.39 5.10
CA LEU A 94 -20.52 4.28 3.80
C LEU A 94 -21.87 3.53 3.86
N PRO A 95 -21.97 2.35 4.51
CA PRO A 95 -23.22 1.62 4.61
C PRO A 95 -24.31 2.41 5.36
N THR A 96 -23.93 3.20 6.36
CA THR A 96 -24.87 4.02 7.16
C THR A 96 -25.37 5.22 6.38
N LEU A 97 -24.45 5.95 5.73
CA LEU A 97 -24.79 7.11 4.89
C LEU A 97 -25.71 6.73 3.73
N VAL A 98 -25.47 5.58 3.13
CA VAL A 98 -26.29 5.07 2.02
C VAL A 98 -27.71 4.72 2.46
N LYS A 99 -27.91 4.24 3.70
CA LYS A 99 -29.24 4.02 4.28
C LYS A 99 -30.00 5.32 4.53
N GLU A 100 -29.30 6.36 4.98
CA GLU A 100 -29.93 7.67 5.22
C GLU A 100 -30.43 8.33 3.92
N VAL A 101 -29.78 8.04 2.79
CA VAL A 101 -30.23 8.47 1.45
C VAL A 101 -31.40 7.62 0.92
N GLY A 102 -31.91 6.66 1.70
CA GLY A 102 -33.08 5.84 1.35
C GLY A 102 -32.76 4.60 0.52
N LEU A 103 -31.51 4.21 0.40
CA LEU A 103 -31.12 2.99 -0.31
C LEU A 103 -31.26 1.76 0.61
N THR A 104 -31.52 0.61 -0.01
CA THR A 104 -31.71 -0.66 0.71
C THR A 104 -30.38 -1.18 1.29
N VAL A 105 -30.46 -2.05 2.29
CA VAL A 105 -29.28 -2.72 2.88
C VAL A 105 -28.47 -3.50 1.83
N GLY A 106 -29.17 -4.12 0.87
CA GLY A 106 -28.51 -4.83 -0.24
C GLY A 106 -27.70 -3.90 -1.13
N GLN A 107 -28.25 -2.73 -1.45
CA GLN A 107 -27.56 -1.70 -2.23
C GLN A 107 -26.34 -1.14 -1.48
N ALA A 108 -26.45 -0.93 -0.17
CA ALA A 108 -25.33 -0.53 0.67
C ALA A 108 -24.20 -1.57 0.66
N ALA A 109 -24.54 -2.87 0.72
CA ALA A 109 -23.57 -3.96 0.65
C ALA A 109 -22.85 -4.00 -0.72
N VAL A 110 -23.58 -3.86 -1.83
CA VAL A 110 -23.00 -3.78 -3.18
C VAL A 110 -22.04 -2.60 -3.31
N MET A 111 -22.43 -1.43 -2.83
CA MET A 111 -21.60 -0.22 -2.89
C MET A 111 -20.30 -0.40 -2.08
N THR A 112 -20.39 -0.99 -0.88
CA THR A 112 -19.21 -1.29 -0.06
C THR A 112 -18.31 -2.31 -0.75
N ALA A 113 -18.88 -3.34 -1.37
CA ALA A 113 -18.13 -4.32 -2.14
C ALA A 113 -17.41 -3.68 -3.34
N MET A 114 -18.07 -2.76 -4.05
CA MET A 114 -17.46 -2.00 -5.15
C MET A 114 -16.30 -1.12 -4.67
N TYR A 115 -16.46 -0.44 -3.54
CA TYR A 115 -15.39 0.34 -2.92
C TYR A 115 -14.17 -0.52 -2.58
N GLN A 116 -14.37 -1.70 -1.99
CA GLN A 116 -13.29 -2.62 -1.63
C GLN A 116 -12.64 -3.28 -2.86
N ALA A 117 -13.44 -3.68 -3.86
CA ALA A 117 -12.93 -4.20 -5.13
C ALA A 117 -12.08 -3.15 -5.85
N GLY A 118 -12.57 -1.90 -5.89
CA GLY A 118 -11.79 -0.76 -6.39
C GLY A 118 -10.47 -0.62 -5.65
N GLY A 119 -10.47 -0.69 -4.33
CA GLY A 119 -9.28 -0.61 -3.49
C GLY A 119 -8.22 -1.66 -3.82
N THR A 120 -8.64 -2.90 -4.03
CA THR A 120 -7.73 -4.00 -4.39
C THR A 120 -7.08 -3.75 -5.76
N LEU A 121 -7.87 -3.43 -6.78
CA LEU A 121 -7.35 -3.14 -8.12
C LEU A 121 -6.53 -1.84 -8.15
N GLY A 122 -6.95 -0.83 -7.40
CA GLY A 122 -6.25 0.43 -7.26
C GLY A 122 -4.87 0.31 -6.63
N SER A 123 -4.68 -0.61 -5.69
CA SER A 123 -3.37 -0.87 -5.07
C SER A 123 -2.36 -1.44 -6.09
N LEU A 124 -2.82 -2.32 -6.99
CA LEU A 124 -1.99 -2.84 -8.07
C LEU A 124 -1.64 -1.74 -9.09
N PHE A 125 -2.64 -0.94 -9.46
CA PHE A 125 -2.45 0.19 -10.38
C PHE A 125 -1.51 1.26 -9.79
N ALA A 126 -1.64 1.59 -8.51
CA ALA A 126 -0.78 2.53 -7.82
C ALA A 126 0.68 2.05 -7.82
N GLY A 127 0.93 0.76 -7.54
CA GLY A 127 2.25 0.16 -7.62
C GLY A 127 2.86 0.32 -9.02
N TRP A 128 2.12 -0.08 -10.04
CA TRP A 128 2.55 0.05 -11.43
C TRP A 128 2.83 1.51 -11.84
N LEU A 129 2.01 2.45 -11.40
CA LEU A 129 2.19 3.87 -11.70
C LEU A 129 3.44 4.44 -11.02
N MET A 130 3.69 4.06 -9.76
CA MET A 130 4.88 4.48 -9.00
C MET A 130 6.19 3.94 -9.57
N ASP A 131 6.15 2.82 -10.29
CA ASP A 131 7.31 2.28 -10.99
C ASP A 131 7.61 3.03 -12.31
N ARG A 132 6.61 3.70 -12.89
CA ARG A 132 6.73 4.42 -14.16
C ARG A 132 7.04 5.91 -14.02
N ILE A 133 6.53 6.54 -12.97
CA ILE A 133 6.72 7.97 -12.72
C ILE A 133 7.24 8.20 -11.31
N ASN A 134 7.66 9.44 -11.03
CA ASN A 134 8.13 9.80 -9.68
C ASN A 134 7.06 9.46 -8.63
N PRO A 135 7.35 8.61 -7.60
CA PRO A 135 6.39 8.14 -6.62
C PRO A 135 5.63 9.25 -5.91
N HIS A 136 6.28 10.37 -5.59
CA HIS A 136 5.64 11.50 -4.92
C HIS A 136 4.58 12.17 -5.82
N ARG A 137 4.85 12.30 -7.12
CA ARG A 137 3.89 12.84 -8.09
C ARG A 137 2.74 11.87 -8.34
N ALA A 138 3.04 10.57 -8.43
CA ALA A 138 2.04 9.52 -8.57
C ALA A 138 1.04 9.55 -7.41
N LEU A 139 1.53 9.56 -6.17
CA LEU A 139 0.70 9.60 -4.98
C LEU A 139 -0.12 10.90 -4.90
N GLY A 140 0.48 12.05 -5.16
CA GLY A 140 -0.23 13.34 -5.18
C GLY A 140 -1.37 13.35 -6.18
N LEU A 141 -1.15 12.83 -7.40
CA LEU A 141 -2.18 12.73 -8.44
C LEU A 141 -3.30 11.77 -8.03
N ILE A 142 -2.96 10.58 -7.51
CA ILE A 142 -3.96 9.59 -7.08
C ILE A 142 -4.82 10.14 -5.94
N TYR A 143 -4.23 10.82 -4.94
CA TYR A 143 -4.99 11.45 -3.86
C TYR A 143 -5.88 12.60 -4.37
N ALA A 144 -5.39 13.44 -5.28
CA ALA A 144 -6.18 14.54 -5.86
C ALA A 144 -7.39 14.00 -6.64
N VAL A 145 -7.18 12.99 -7.49
CA VAL A 145 -8.24 12.33 -8.23
C VAL A 145 -9.22 11.63 -7.27
N GLY A 146 -8.73 10.89 -6.28
CA GLY A 146 -9.56 10.22 -5.28
C GLY A 146 -10.41 11.20 -4.49
N GLY A 147 -9.86 12.34 -4.07
CA GLY A 147 -10.58 13.40 -3.38
C GLY A 147 -11.70 13.99 -4.25
N LEU A 148 -11.41 14.26 -5.53
CA LEU A 148 -12.40 14.79 -6.47
C LEU A 148 -13.58 13.82 -6.65
N PHE A 149 -13.31 12.53 -6.85
CA PHE A 149 -14.36 11.52 -7.02
C PHE A 149 -15.13 11.27 -5.72
N THR A 150 -14.48 11.37 -4.56
CA THR A 150 -15.16 11.28 -3.25
C THR A 150 -16.12 12.47 -3.07
N MET A 151 -15.72 13.68 -3.45
CA MET A 151 -16.60 14.85 -3.44
C MET A 151 -17.77 14.69 -4.41
N ALA A 152 -17.50 14.21 -5.64
CA ALA A 152 -18.53 13.97 -6.65
C ALA A 152 -19.57 12.94 -6.19
N MET A 153 -19.19 11.97 -5.34
CA MET A 153 -20.11 10.99 -4.79
C MET A 153 -21.21 11.63 -3.94
N GLY A 154 -20.91 12.73 -3.22
CA GLY A 154 -21.91 13.50 -2.46
C GLY A 154 -23.00 14.13 -3.31
N TYR A 155 -22.72 14.42 -4.58
CA TYR A 155 -23.66 15.02 -5.53
C TYR A 155 -24.40 14.00 -6.39
N ALA A 156 -23.96 12.75 -6.40
CA ALA A 156 -24.44 11.71 -7.30
C ALA A 156 -25.67 10.94 -6.77
N ALA A 157 -26.37 11.45 -5.76
CA ALA A 157 -27.50 10.77 -5.09
C ALA A 157 -28.65 10.34 -6.02
N ALA A 158 -28.69 10.84 -7.27
CA ALA A 158 -29.78 10.59 -8.23
C ALA A 158 -29.69 9.19 -8.92
N SER A 159 -28.53 8.50 -8.92
CA SER A 159 -28.36 7.22 -9.64
C SER A 159 -27.48 6.24 -8.86
N PHE A 160 -28.05 5.10 -8.50
CA PHE A 160 -27.34 4.03 -7.79
C PHE A 160 -26.11 3.53 -8.58
N ALA A 161 -26.22 3.38 -9.89
CA ALA A 161 -25.11 2.93 -10.74
C ALA A 161 -23.95 3.94 -10.72
N LEU A 162 -24.27 5.24 -10.76
CA LEU A 162 -23.26 6.29 -10.70
C LEU A 162 -22.54 6.30 -9.35
N ILE A 163 -23.28 6.16 -8.25
CA ILE A 163 -22.70 6.08 -6.90
C ILE A 163 -21.74 4.86 -6.79
N CYS A 164 -22.14 3.70 -7.29
CA CYS A 164 -21.30 2.50 -7.29
C CYS A 164 -20.00 2.69 -8.09
N LEU A 165 -20.09 3.34 -9.25
CA LEU A 165 -18.92 3.65 -10.07
C LEU A 165 -17.97 4.62 -9.36
N LEU A 166 -18.52 5.69 -8.77
CA LEU A 166 -17.73 6.67 -8.02
C LEU A 166 -17.10 6.05 -6.77
N ALA A 167 -17.84 5.17 -6.07
CA ALA A 167 -17.31 4.43 -4.93
C ALA A 167 -16.15 3.52 -5.34
N PHE A 168 -16.26 2.83 -6.47
CA PHE A 168 -15.18 1.99 -7.01
C PHE A 168 -13.93 2.82 -7.32
N ILE A 169 -14.07 3.94 -8.01
CA ILE A 169 -12.94 4.83 -8.37
C ILE A 169 -12.33 5.45 -7.11
N SER A 170 -13.15 5.94 -6.17
CA SER A 170 -12.67 6.49 -4.89
C SER A 170 -11.92 5.42 -4.10
N GLY A 171 -12.45 4.20 -4.02
CA GLY A 171 -11.78 3.07 -3.39
C GLY A 171 -10.44 2.77 -4.04
N ALA A 172 -10.38 2.73 -5.37
CA ALA A 172 -9.16 2.49 -6.13
C ALA A 172 -8.09 3.54 -5.83
N CYS A 173 -8.47 4.82 -5.82
CA CYS A 173 -7.55 5.90 -5.54
C CYS A 173 -7.09 5.93 -4.08
N LEU A 174 -8.02 5.92 -3.11
CA LEU A 174 -7.67 6.11 -1.69
C LEU A 174 -6.91 4.91 -1.11
N ASN A 175 -7.38 3.68 -1.34
CA ASN A 175 -6.66 2.49 -0.88
C ASN A 175 -5.36 2.27 -1.66
N GLY A 176 -5.37 2.54 -2.98
CA GLY A 176 -4.18 2.48 -3.82
C GLY A 176 -3.10 3.46 -3.35
N ALA A 177 -3.47 4.72 -3.07
CA ALA A 177 -2.55 5.72 -2.54
C ALA A 177 -2.01 5.33 -1.16
N ASN A 178 -2.84 4.79 -0.28
CA ASN A 178 -2.42 4.34 1.06
C ASN A 178 -1.42 3.18 0.98
N THR A 179 -1.67 2.20 0.10
CA THR A 179 -0.73 1.10 -0.17
C THR A 179 0.58 1.62 -0.76
N GLY A 180 0.51 2.55 -1.71
CA GLY A 180 1.68 3.21 -2.30
C GLY A 180 2.50 3.99 -1.28
N MET A 181 1.83 4.67 -0.33
CA MET A 181 2.49 5.40 0.76
C MET A 181 3.26 4.44 1.69
N ASN A 182 2.67 3.27 2.01
CA ASN A 182 3.36 2.22 2.78
C ASN A 182 4.62 1.74 2.04
N ALA A 183 4.52 1.50 0.73
CA ALA A 183 5.65 1.07 -0.09
C ALA A 183 6.75 2.16 -0.17
N LEU A 184 6.37 3.43 -0.22
CA LEU A 184 7.31 4.55 -0.24
C LEU A 184 8.03 4.71 1.09
N SER A 185 7.34 4.54 2.22
CA SER A 185 7.92 4.65 3.56
C SER A 185 8.88 3.51 3.91
N ALA A 186 8.80 2.39 3.19
CA ALA A 186 9.65 1.21 3.37
C ALA A 186 10.96 1.24 2.52
N ARG A 187 11.10 2.22 1.62
CA ARG A 187 12.31 2.45 0.79
C ARG A 187 13.32 3.32 1.52
#